data_0c5e786969fd0c21474ba1e962465909
#
_entry.id   0c5e786969fd0c21474ba1e962465909
#
_cell.length_a   1.000
_cell.length_b   1.000
_cell.length_c   1.000
_cell.angle_alpha   90.00
_cell.angle_beta   90.00
_cell.angle_gamma   90.00
#
_symmetry.space_group_name_H-M   'P 1'
#
loop_
_entity.id
_entity.type
_entity.pdbx_description
1 polymer ?
#
loop_
_entity_poly.entity_id
_entity_poly.type
_entity_poly.pdbx_seq_one_letter_code
_entity_poly.pdbx_strand_id
1 'polypeptide(L)'
;MSTTDDSYVAPHNPSATKQISLKEKWWHIMDTWKVGIVPLPLFILSGALIAIDCLGGKLPSDIVVMVATLAFFGFACGEFGKRLPVVGKMGAAAICATFIPSALVYYGWLPDVVVESTTKFYKSTNILYLYICCIIVGSIMSMNRTTLIQGFLRIFFPMLCGEIVGMLVGMGVGIALGMEPFQIFFFLILPIMAGGVGEGAIPLSIGYATLLHMDQGVALGRVLPIVMLGSLTAIIIAGCLNQLGKRYPHLTGEGELMPDRGDKPQTQTLTTAFSGKADVTTIASGALLAVLLYMLGMLGHKLIGLPAPVGMLFIAVFIKLVHGVSPRLLEGSQVVYKFFQTSVTYPILFAVGVAITPWEELMHAFTLNNLLVIVSTVSALVATGFFVGKKIGMHPIDVAIVSCCQSGQGGTGDVAILTAGNRMTLMPFAQIATRIGGAINVSLSLLVLGNFLV
;
A
#
# COMPACT_ATOMS: atom_id res chain seq x y z
N MET A 1 39.16 -59.70 -37.05
CA MET A 1 38.46 -59.22 -38.22
C MET A 1 37.52 -58.18 -37.72
N SER A 2 37.98 -56.93 -37.68
CA SER A 2 37.93 -55.87 -38.69
C SER A 2 36.50 -55.53 -39.04
N THR A 3 36.06 -54.38 -38.58
CA THR A 3 35.88 -53.21 -39.44
C THR A 3 35.51 -51.97 -38.57
N THR A 4 36.38 -50.99 -38.68
CA THR A 4 36.21 -49.61 -38.30
C THR A 4 35.09 -48.96 -39.09
N ASP A 5 34.18 -48.24 -38.41
CA ASP A 5 33.27 -47.31 -39.06
C ASP A 5 33.56 -45.92 -38.54
N ASP A 6 34.25 -45.16 -39.37
CA ASP A 6 34.55 -43.73 -39.20
C ASP A 6 33.30 -42.95 -39.57
N SER A 7 32.47 -42.56 -38.59
CA SER A 7 31.42 -41.58 -38.82
C SER A 7 31.98 -40.16 -38.64
N TYR A 8 32.20 -39.52 -39.74
CA TYR A 8 32.53 -38.11 -39.94
C TYR A 8 31.57 -37.20 -39.18
N VAL A 9 32.03 -36.61 -38.10
CA VAL A 9 31.33 -35.51 -37.41
C VAL A 9 31.60 -34.23 -38.22
N ALA A 10 30.58 -33.74 -38.91
CA ALA A 10 30.61 -32.43 -39.59
C ALA A 10 30.81 -31.31 -38.57
N PRO A 11 31.62 -30.27 -38.85
CA PRO A 11 31.87 -29.18 -37.94
C PRO A 11 30.60 -28.37 -37.76
N HIS A 12 30.15 -28.23 -36.48
CA HIS A 12 29.16 -27.23 -36.07
C HIS A 12 29.65 -25.84 -36.50
N ASN A 13 28.92 -25.22 -37.39
CA ASN A 13 29.15 -23.87 -37.85
C ASN A 13 28.57 -22.89 -36.81
N PRO A 14 29.37 -22.21 -35.97
CA PRO A 14 28.86 -21.26 -34.97
C PRO A 14 28.86 -19.88 -35.57
N SER A 15 27.87 -19.55 -36.41
CA SER A 15 27.57 -18.13 -36.72
C SER A 15 26.41 -18.00 -37.71
N ALA A 16 25.24 -18.43 -37.30
CA ALA A 16 24.03 -17.80 -37.84
C ALA A 16 23.55 -16.80 -36.78
N THR A 17 24.08 -15.59 -36.77
CA THR A 17 23.49 -14.45 -36.10
C THR A 17 22.11 -14.26 -36.74
N LYS A 18 21.07 -14.80 -36.07
CA LYS A 18 19.68 -14.60 -36.48
C LYS A 18 19.45 -13.11 -36.54
N GLN A 19 19.40 -12.54 -37.75
CA GLN A 19 19.02 -11.13 -37.92
C GLN A 19 17.60 -10.99 -37.38
N ILE A 20 17.51 -10.43 -36.15
CA ILE A 20 16.23 -10.13 -35.50
C ILE A 20 15.49 -9.17 -36.45
N SER A 21 14.31 -9.58 -36.92
CA SER A 21 13.50 -8.78 -37.83
C SER A 21 13.14 -7.44 -37.15
N LEU A 22 12.91 -6.37 -37.98
CA LEU A 22 12.47 -5.07 -37.45
C LEU A 22 11.20 -5.21 -36.59
N LYS A 23 10.33 -6.14 -36.96
CA LYS A 23 9.09 -6.47 -36.23
C LYS A 23 9.38 -7.10 -34.86
N GLU A 24 10.33 -8.00 -34.75
CA GLU A 24 10.75 -8.60 -33.47
C GLU A 24 11.46 -7.58 -32.58
N LYS A 25 12.25 -6.67 -33.13
CA LYS A 25 12.84 -5.54 -32.40
C LYS A 25 11.77 -4.61 -31.86
N TRP A 26 10.74 -4.30 -32.66
CA TRP A 26 9.61 -3.48 -32.24
C TRP A 26 8.84 -4.15 -31.10
N TRP A 27 8.51 -5.42 -31.22
CA TRP A 27 7.83 -6.17 -30.17
C TRP A 27 8.66 -6.24 -28.88
N HIS A 28 9.95 -6.46 -29.02
CA HIS A 28 10.87 -6.44 -27.88
C HIS A 28 10.82 -5.08 -27.14
N ILE A 29 10.81 -3.96 -27.88
CA ILE A 29 10.67 -2.63 -27.28
C ILE A 29 9.32 -2.51 -26.55
N MET A 30 8.21 -2.94 -27.19
CA MET A 30 6.88 -2.90 -26.59
C MET A 30 6.75 -3.73 -25.32
N ASP A 31 7.38 -4.89 -25.29
CA ASP A 31 7.27 -5.83 -24.16
C ASP A 31 8.24 -5.51 -23.02
N THR A 32 9.44 -5.01 -23.34
CA THR A 32 10.53 -4.84 -22.38
C THR A 32 10.61 -3.42 -21.82
N TRP A 33 10.44 -2.41 -22.65
CA TRP A 33 10.61 -1.01 -22.25
C TRP A 33 9.27 -0.41 -21.83
N LYS A 34 9.10 -0.21 -20.52
CA LYS A 34 7.84 0.26 -19.92
C LYS A 34 8.11 1.40 -18.95
N VAL A 35 7.15 2.33 -18.88
CA VAL A 35 7.04 3.31 -17.81
C VAL A 35 5.87 2.87 -16.93
N GLY A 36 6.18 2.38 -15.72
CA GLY A 36 5.20 1.65 -14.92
C GLY A 36 4.74 0.37 -15.62
N ILE A 37 3.48 0.33 -16.04
CA ILE A 37 2.90 -0.78 -16.82
C ILE A 37 2.74 -0.47 -18.30
N VAL A 38 2.93 0.80 -18.70
CA VAL A 38 2.66 1.28 -20.07
C VAL A 38 3.90 1.08 -20.94
N PRO A 39 3.80 0.40 -22.10
CA PRO A 39 4.90 0.29 -23.06
C PRO A 39 5.40 1.67 -23.51
N LEU A 40 6.73 1.84 -23.60
CA LEU A 40 7.34 3.13 -23.89
C LEU A 40 6.81 3.83 -25.15
N PRO A 41 6.58 3.15 -26.29
CA PRO A 41 6.02 3.82 -27.47
C PRO A 41 4.60 4.36 -27.24
N LEU A 42 3.76 3.62 -26.49
CA LEU A 42 2.41 4.07 -26.13
C LEU A 42 2.47 5.21 -25.12
N PHE A 43 3.44 5.17 -24.20
CA PHE A 43 3.68 6.25 -23.25
C PHE A 43 4.06 7.55 -23.94
N ILE A 44 4.98 7.50 -24.91
CA ILE A 44 5.37 8.67 -25.72
C ILE A 44 4.18 9.20 -26.54
N LEU A 45 3.41 8.31 -27.17
CA LEU A 45 2.23 8.69 -27.94
C LEU A 45 1.18 9.38 -27.06
N SER A 46 0.89 8.82 -25.87
CA SER A 46 -0.06 9.45 -24.94
C SER A 46 0.41 10.83 -24.49
N GLY A 47 1.71 11.00 -24.19
CA GLY A 47 2.29 12.29 -23.86
C GLY A 47 2.18 13.32 -24.99
N ALA A 48 2.41 12.90 -26.25
CA ALA A 48 2.27 13.77 -27.42
C ALA A 48 0.80 14.22 -27.62
N LEU A 49 -0.16 13.32 -27.46
CA LEU A 49 -1.59 13.66 -27.58
C LEU A 49 -2.03 14.62 -26.47
N ILE A 50 -1.63 14.37 -25.22
CA ILE A 50 -1.90 15.29 -24.07
C ILE A 50 -1.28 16.67 -24.34
N ALA A 51 -0.05 16.71 -24.86
CA ALA A 51 0.60 17.98 -25.19
C ALA A 51 -0.14 18.76 -26.30
N ILE A 52 -0.67 18.08 -27.31
CA ILE A 52 -1.49 18.70 -28.38
C ILE A 52 -2.76 19.28 -27.79
N ASP A 53 -3.47 18.54 -26.92
CA ASP A 53 -4.68 19.03 -26.25
C ASP A 53 -4.39 20.23 -25.34
N CYS A 54 -3.28 20.19 -24.61
CA CYS A 54 -2.83 21.33 -23.77
C CYS A 54 -2.51 22.57 -24.61
N LEU A 55 -1.83 22.41 -25.75
CA LEU A 55 -1.55 23.53 -26.68
C LEU A 55 -2.84 24.07 -27.33
N GLY A 56 -3.84 23.22 -27.53
CA GLY A 56 -5.18 23.61 -27.96
C GLY A 56 -6.02 24.30 -26.87
N GLY A 57 -5.51 24.41 -25.65
CA GLY A 57 -6.18 25.06 -24.52
C GLY A 57 -7.41 24.31 -23.99
N LYS A 58 -7.59 23.03 -24.35
CA LYS A 58 -8.72 22.21 -23.92
C LYS A 58 -8.29 20.76 -23.72
N LEU A 59 -8.41 20.26 -22.49
CA LEU A 59 -8.27 18.84 -22.18
C LEU A 59 -9.64 18.32 -21.71
N PRO A 60 -10.29 17.40 -22.43
CA PRO A 60 -11.57 16.85 -22.01
C PRO A 60 -11.50 16.18 -20.62
N SER A 61 -12.46 16.44 -19.77
CA SER A 61 -12.55 15.83 -18.43
C SER A 61 -13.39 14.54 -18.42
N ASP A 62 -13.58 13.91 -19.58
CA ASP A 62 -14.23 12.61 -19.70
C ASP A 62 -13.33 11.46 -19.19
N ILE A 63 -13.94 10.33 -18.86
CA ILE A 63 -13.24 9.21 -18.23
C ILE A 63 -12.12 8.63 -19.12
N VAL A 64 -12.28 8.62 -20.44
CA VAL A 64 -11.34 7.98 -21.37
C VAL A 64 -10.05 8.78 -21.43
N VAL A 65 -10.15 10.09 -21.69
CA VAL A 65 -9.00 11.00 -21.76
C VAL A 65 -8.32 11.11 -20.40
N MET A 66 -9.11 11.21 -19.33
CA MET A 66 -8.54 11.34 -17.98
C MET A 66 -7.83 10.08 -17.50
N VAL A 67 -8.31 8.87 -17.82
CA VAL A 67 -7.59 7.64 -17.49
C VAL A 67 -6.21 7.61 -18.17
N ALA A 68 -6.13 8.00 -19.44
CA ALA A 68 -4.85 8.09 -20.16
C ALA A 68 -3.93 9.16 -19.55
N THR A 69 -4.46 10.34 -19.25
CA THR A 69 -3.71 11.47 -18.66
C THR A 69 -3.18 11.12 -17.28
N LEU A 70 -4.02 10.57 -16.42
CA LEU A 70 -3.63 10.15 -15.06
C LEU A 70 -2.62 9.00 -15.09
N ALA A 71 -2.77 8.06 -16.03
CA ALA A 71 -1.81 6.98 -16.22
C ALA A 71 -0.45 7.51 -16.68
N PHE A 72 -0.44 8.45 -17.65
CA PHE A 72 0.79 9.07 -18.15
C PHE A 72 1.57 9.74 -16.99
N PHE A 73 0.97 10.71 -16.33
CA PHE A 73 1.64 11.46 -15.27
C PHE A 73 1.88 10.60 -14.01
N GLY A 74 0.91 9.78 -13.61
CA GLY A 74 1.01 8.95 -12.41
C GLY A 74 2.13 7.90 -12.51
N PHE A 75 2.24 7.21 -13.65
CA PHE A 75 3.34 6.27 -13.86
C PHE A 75 4.68 6.97 -14.07
N ALA A 76 4.73 8.14 -14.70
CA ALA A 76 5.95 8.94 -14.79
C ALA A 76 6.50 9.30 -13.41
N CYS A 77 5.67 9.86 -12.54
CA CYS A 77 6.04 10.21 -11.17
C CYS A 77 6.41 8.97 -10.34
N GLY A 78 5.64 7.89 -10.45
CA GLY A 78 5.90 6.63 -9.75
C GLY A 78 7.22 5.99 -10.17
N GLU A 79 7.51 5.97 -11.47
CA GLU A 79 8.76 5.40 -12.02
C GLU A 79 9.98 6.25 -11.64
N PHE A 80 9.82 7.58 -11.64
CA PHE A 80 10.85 8.48 -11.11
C PHE A 80 11.17 8.15 -9.66
N GLY A 81 10.14 7.99 -8.81
CA GLY A 81 10.32 7.62 -7.40
C GLY A 81 11.02 6.27 -7.21
N LYS A 82 10.71 5.26 -8.03
CA LYS A 82 11.38 3.94 -7.98
C LYS A 82 12.87 4.01 -8.30
N ARG A 83 13.28 4.96 -9.15
CA ARG A 83 14.69 5.12 -9.59
C ARG A 83 15.54 5.94 -8.61
N LEU A 84 14.94 6.56 -7.61
CA LEU A 84 15.70 7.29 -6.60
C LEU A 84 16.61 6.34 -5.82
N PRO A 85 17.92 6.64 -5.68
CA PRO A 85 18.83 5.81 -4.93
C PRO A 85 18.41 5.74 -3.45
N VAL A 86 18.53 4.58 -2.82
CA VAL A 86 18.17 4.29 -1.42
C VAL A 86 16.66 4.38 -1.17
N VAL A 87 16.02 5.52 -1.41
CA VAL A 87 14.61 5.81 -1.10
C VAL A 87 13.65 5.09 -2.07
N GLY A 88 14.10 4.77 -3.28
CA GLY A 88 13.28 4.09 -4.30
C GLY A 88 12.72 2.74 -3.84
N LYS A 89 13.47 2.00 -3.02
CA LYS A 89 13.04 0.72 -2.43
C LYS A 89 12.14 0.90 -1.20
N MET A 90 11.96 2.14 -0.73
CA MET A 90 11.29 2.50 0.52
C MET A 90 9.94 3.18 0.29
N GLY A 91 9.28 2.91 -0.84
CA GLY A 91 7.97 3.49 -1.14
C GLY A 91 7.99 4.89 -1.76
N ALA A 92 9.17 5.40 -2.20
CA ALA A 92 9.30 6.70 -2.85
C ALA A 92 8.41 6.85 -4.09
N ALA A 93 8.01 5.76 -4.74
CA ALA A 93 7.10 5.79 -5.87
C ALA A 93 5.74 6.43 -5.52
N ALA A 94 5.15 6.06 -4.38
CA ALA A 94 3.88 6.63 -3.92
C ALA A 94 4.07 8.10 -3.48
N ILE A 95 5.18 8.40 -2.79
CA ILE A 95 5.55 9.76 -2.40
C ILE A 95 5.64 10.66 -3.64
N CYS A 96 6.43 10.25 -4.64
CA CYS A 96 6.61 11.02 -5.86
C CYS A 96 5.31 11.16 -6.66
N ALA A 97 4.48 10.10 -6.72
CA ALA A 97 3.20 10.16 -7.42
C ALA A 97 2.20 11.14 -6.80
N THR A 98 2.33 11.46 -5.51
CA THR A 98 1.44 12.40 -4.81
C THR A 98 2.07 13.79 -4.66
N PHE A 99 3.35 13.86 -4.29
CA PHE A 99 3.99 15.12 -3.90
C PHE A 99 4.52 15.90 -5.10
N ILE A 100 5.04 15.22 -6.14
CA ILE A 100 5.49 15.91 -7.35
C ILE A 100 4.33 16.68 -8.00
N PRO A 101 3.16 16.08 -8.30
CA PRO A 101 2.06 16.84 -8.89
C PRO A 101 1.57 17.99 -8.00
N SER A 102 1.52 17.81 -6.68
CA SER A 102 1.18 18.88 -5.74
C SER A 102 2.17 20.05 -5.82
N ALA A 103 3.49 19.76 -5.87
CA ALA A 103 4.52 20.77 -6.07
C ALA A 103 4.39 21.45 -7.44
N LEU A 104 4.17 20.67 -8.53
CA LEU A 104 4.02 21.22 -9.87
C LEU A 104 2.83 22.19 -9.98
N VAL A 105 1.71 21.88 -9.27
CA VAL A 105 0.56 22.78 -9.17
C VAL A 105 0.92 24.05 -8.40
N TYR A 106 1.55 23.94 -7.24
CA TYR A 106 1.93 25.05 -6.39
C TYR A 106 2.88 26.05 -7.08
N TYR A 107 3.88 25.53 -7.82
CA TYR A 107 4.83 26.35 -8.57
C TYR A 107 4.35 26.77 -9.97
N GLY A 108 3.13 26.38 -10.38
CA GLY A 108 2.58 26.72 -11.69
C GLY A 108 3.30 26.05 -12.88
N TRP A 109 3.95 24.90 -12.64
CA TRP A 109 4.68 24.14 -13.66
C TRP A 109 3.80 23.14 -14.42
N LEU A 110 2.64 22.80 -13.86
CA LEU A 110 1.65 21.96 -14.54
C LEU A 110 0.67 22.86 -15.30
N PRO A 111 0.35 22.60 -16.59
CA PRO A 111 -0.61 23.39 -17.33
C PRO A 111 -1.98 23.48 -16.62
N ASP A 112 -2.56 24.67 -16.53
CA ASP A 112 -3.85 24.90 -15.85
C ASP A 112 -4.96 24.00 -16.37
N VAL A 113 -4.97 23.73 -17.68
CA VAL A 113 -5.92 22.82 -18.32
C VAL A 113 -5.88 21.40 -17.73
N VAL A 114 -4.68 20.91 -17.41
CA VAL A 114 -4.50 19.59 -16.77
C VAL A 114 -5.01 19.64 -15.33
N VAL A 115 -4.71 20.72 -14.60
CA VAL A 115 -5.14 20.90 -13.20
C VAL A 115 -6.67 20.94 -13.11
N GLU A 116 -7.30 21.76 -13.93
CA GLU A 116 -8.77 21.94 -13.96
C GLU A 116 -9.47 20.63 -14.36
N SER A 117 -9.03 19.98 -15.45
CA SER A 117 -9.65 18.76 -15.94
C SER A 117 -9.47 17.59 -14.95
N THR A 118 -8.29 17.46 -14.36
CA THR A 118 -8.02 16.43 -13.31
C THR A 118 -8.88 16.67 -12.09
N THR A 119 -8.96 17.91 -11.61
CA THR A 119 -9.76 18.26 -10.42
C THR A 119 -11.24 18.04 -10.67
N LYS A 120 -11.75 18.45 -11.84
CA LYS A 120 -13.14 18.23 -12.23
C LYS A 120 -13.47 16.75 -12.34
N PHE A 121 -12.63 15.95 -13.00
CA PHE A 121 -12.79 14.51 -13.11
C PHE A 121 -12.78 13.84 -11.74
N TYR A 122 -11.79 14.13 -10.90
CA TYR A 122 -11.67 13.56 -9.57
C TYR A 122 -12.93 13.81 -8.72
N LYS A 123 -13.44 15.05 -8.70
CA LYS A 123 -14.61 15.44 -7.93
C LYS A 123 -15.93 14.87 -8.49
N SER A 124 -16.07 14.76 -9.81
CA SER A 124 -17.32 14.31 -10.45
C SER A 124 -17.49 12.80 -10.47
N THR A 125 -16.41 12.02 -10.59
CA THR A 125 -16.50 10.57 -10.77
C THR A 125 -16.40 9.79 -9.47
N ASN A 126 -15.94 10.40 -8.37
CA ASN A 126 -15.64 9.71 -7.11
C ASN A 126 -14.78 8.44 -7.31
N ILE A 127 -13.86 8.45 -8.28
CA ILE A 127 -13.04 7.29 -8.66
C ILE A 127 -12.18 6.77 -7.49
N LEU A 128 -11.86 7.64 -6.54
CA LEU A 128 -11.17 7.27 -5.32
C LEU A 128 -11.94 6.22 -4.52
N TYR A 129 -13.25 6.35 -4.40
CA TYR A 129 -14.07 5.37 -3.65
C TYR A 129 -14.17 4.03 -4.37
N LEU A 130 -14.21 4.04 -5.70
CA LEU A 130 -14.12 2.80 -6.49
C LEU A 130 -12.76 2.10 -6.26
N TYR A 131 -11.66 2.86 -6.24
CA TYR A 131 -10.34 2.34 -5.91
C TYR A 131 -10.32 1.74 -4.49
N ILE A 132 -10.80 2.50 -3.49
CA ILE A 132 -10.83 2.08 -2.08
C ILE A 132 -11.60 0.77 -1.91
N CYS A 133 -12.80 0.64 -2.48
CA CYS A 133 -13.60 -0.57 -2.29
C CYS A 133 -12.93 -1.79 -2.95
N CYS A 134 -12.35 -1.65 -4.13
CA CYS A 134 -11.65 -2.75 -4.80
C CYS A 134 -10.37 -3.16 -4.06
N ILE A 135 -9.63 -2.21 -3.49
CA ILE A 135 -8.41 -2.49 -2.70
C ILE A 135 -8.78 -3.15 -1.38
N ILE A 136 -9.67 -2.57 -0.57
CA ILE A 136 -9.99 -3.10 0.77
C ILE A 136 -10.65 -4.47 0.67
N VAL A 137 -11.74 -4.58 -0.10
CA VAL A 137 -12.48 -5.84 -0.20
C VAL A 137 -11.62 -6.92 -0.86
N GLY A 138 -11.00 -6.60 -1.98
CA GLY A 138 -10.15 -7.56 -2.69
C GLY A 138 -8.95 -8.03 -1.86
N SER A 139 -8.39 -7.15 -1.03
CA SER A 139 -7.29 -7.50 -0.13
C SER A 139 -7.74 -8.50 0.95
N ILE A 140 -8.85 -8.23 1.64
CA ILE A 140 -9.39 -9.13 2.67
C ILE A 140 -9.80 -10.47 2.07
N MET A 141 -10.48 -10.45 0.92
CA MET A 141 -10.89 -11.68 0.22
C MET A 141 -9.70 -12.51 -0.26
N SER A 142 -8.55 -11.90 -0.54
CA SER A 142 -7.34 -12.61 -0.95
C SER A 142 -6.59 -13.31 0.19
N MET A 143 -6.86 -12.96 1.46
CA MET A 143 -6.21 -13.59 2.61
C MET A 143 -6.74 -15.00 2.86
N ASN A 144 -5.88 -15.90 3.35
CA ASN A 144 -6.32 -17.22 3.81
C ASN A 144 -7.04 -17.08 5.15
N ARG A 145 -8.24 -17.71 5.29
CA ARG A 145 -9.02 -17.68 6.53
C ARG A 145 -8.26 -18.26 7.72
N THR A 146 -7.58 -19.38 7.52
CA THR A 146 -6.79 -20.01 8.60
C THR A 146 -5.68 -19.09 9.09
N THR A 147 -4.99 -18.42 8.16
CA THR A 147 -3.96 -17.42 8.48
C THR A 147 -4.58 -16.21 9.18
N LEU A 148 -5.76 -15.77 8.75
CA LEU A 148 -6.49 -14.67 9.37
C LEU A 148 -6.85 -14.99 10.83
N ILE A 149 -7.37 -16.20 11.11
CA ILE A 149 -7.73 -16.65 12.47
C ILE A 149 -6.49 -16.89 13.33
N GLN A 150 -5.52 -17.68 12.85
CA GLN A 150 -4.33 -18.04 13.62
C GLN A 150 -3.40 -16.84 13.86
N GLY A 151 -3.22 -16.02 12.83
CA GLY A 151 -2.42 -14.81 12.93
C GLY A 151 -3.03 -13.83 13.93
N PHE A 152 -4.34 -13.64 13.86
CA PHE A 152 -5.07 -12.79 14.78
C PHE A 152 -4.89 -13.24 16.24
N LEU A 153 -5.02 -14.55 16.51
CA LEU A 153 -4.90 -15.06 17.87
C LEU A 153 -3.46 -14.97 18.44
N ARG A 154 -2.45 -15.18 17.60
CA ARG A 154 -1.06 -15.28 18.08
C ARG A 154 -0.28 -13.97 18.01
N ILE A 155 -0.47 -13.20 16.93
CA ILE A 155 0.28 -11.96 16.70
C ILE A 155 -0.44 -10.73 17.26
N PHE A 156 -1.77 -10.83 17.46
CA PHE A 156 -2.59 -9.71 17.87
C PHE A 156 -2.17 -9.15 19.24
N PHE A 157 -1.82 -10.02 20.18
CA PHE A 157 -1.46 -9.57 21.54
C PHE A 157 -0.16 -8.74 21.58
N PRO A 158 0.98 -9.18 21.01
CA PRO A 158 2.16 -8.33 20.89
C PRO A 158 1.91 -7.02 20.15
N MET A 159 1.08 -7.07 19.11
CA MET A 159 0.72 -5.91 18.30
C MET A 159 -0.08 -4.89 19.12
N LEU A 160 -1.13 -5.34 19.81
CA LEU A 160 -1.96 -4.48 20.65
C LEU A 160 -1.13 -3.83 21.77
N CYS A 161 -0.28 -4.60 22.44
CA CYS A 161 0.64 -4.05 23.43
C CYS A 161 1.59 -3.01 22.82
N GLY A 162 2.11 -3.30 21.60
CA GLY A 162 2.97 -2.40 20.87
C GLY A 162 2.29 -1.09 20.51
N GLU A 163 1.04 -1.15 20.04
CA GLU A 163 0.23 0.03 19.74
C GLU A 163 0.02 0.92 20.97
N ILE A 164 -0.43 0.33 22.08
CA ILE A 164 -0.68 1.09 23.32
C ILE A 164 0.61 1.76 23.81
N VAL A 165 1.73 1.03 23.87
CA VAL A 165 3.01 1.58 24.32
C VAL A 165 3.55 2.61 23.33
N GLY A 166 3.44 2.33 22.04
CA GLY A 166 3.83 3.28 20.99
C GLY A 166 3.04 4.59 21.08
N MET A 167 1.71 4.52 21.28
CA MET A 167 0.86 5.69 21.49
C MET A 167 1.29 6.48 22.73
N LEU A 168 1.51 5.82 23.85
CA LEU A 168 1.91 6.48 25.11
C LEU A 168 3.27 7.16 25.00
N VAL A 169 4.26 6.48 24.40
CA VAL A 169 5.61 7.04 24.20
C VAL A 169 5.57 8.20 23.21
N GLY A 170 4.89 8.03 22.07
CA GLY A 170 4.74 9.11 21.10
C GLY A 170 4.04 10.33 21.67
N MET A 171 2.95 10.12 22.43
CA MET A 171 2.26 11.19 23.15
C MET A 171 3.17 11.88 24.15
N GLY A 172 3.91 11.10 24.98
CA GLY A 172 4.83 11.64 25.96
C GLY A 172 5.95 12.48 25.33
N VAL A 173 6.55 11.99 24.24
CA VAL A 173 7.58 12.75 23.50
C VAL A 173 7.01 14.02 22.89
N GLY A 174 5.84 13.96 22.23
CA GLY A 174 5.22 15.13 21.64
C GLY A 174 4.86 16.21 22.66
N ILE A 175 4.31 15.82 23.82
CA ILE A 175 4.01 16.73 24.93
C ILE A 175 5.31 17.35 25.48
N ALA A 176 6.37 16.55 25.64
CA ALA A 176 7.67 17.05 26.10
C ALA A 176 8.30 18.05 25.12
N LEU A 177 7.98 17.96 23.82
CA LEU A 177 8.36 18.92 22.79
C LEU A 177 7.43 20.16 22.71
N GLY A 178 6.42 20.25 23.60
CA GLY A 178 5.48 21.37 23.66
C GLY A 178 4.40 21.34 22.58
N MET A 179 4.14 20.20 21.97
CA MET A 179 3.10 20.06 20.94
C MET A 179 1.72 19.86 21.57
N GLU A 180 0.68 20.27 20.85
CA GLU A 180 -0.70 20.11 21.30
C GLU A 180 -1.12 18.62 21.29
N PRO A 181 -1.69 18.08 22.39
CA PRO A 181 -2.07 16.67 22.49
C PRO A 181 -3.01 16.18 21.39
N PHE A 182 -3.96 17.02 20.97
CA PHE A 182 -4.88 16.72 19.89
C PHE A 182 -4.13 16.50 18.56
N GLN A 183 -3.19 17.37 18.22
CA GLN A 183 -2.39 17.24 17.00
C GLN A 183 -1.47 16.03 17.06
N ILE A 184 -0.83 15.77 18.20
CA ILE A 184 0.03 14.60 18.38
C ILE A 184 -0.78 13.32 18.14
N PHE A 185 -1.93 13.19 18.78
CA PHE A 185 -2.71 11.96 18.72
C PHE A 185 -3.33 11.74 17.34
N PHE A 186 -4.11 12.71 16.84
CA PHE A 186 -4.88 12.53 15.61
C PHE A 186 -4.06 12.71 14.33
N PHE A 187 -3.04 13.56 14.32
CA PHE A 187 -2.29 13.87 13.10
C PHE A 187 -0.86 13.29 13.06
N LEU A 188 -0.35 12.70 14.14
CA LEU A 188 0.93 12.00 14.13
C LEU A 188 0.78 10.51 14.47
N ILE A 189 0.30 10.19 15.68
CA ILE A 189 0.30 8.80 16.18
C ILE A 189 -0.66 7.92 15.39
N LEU A 190 -1.91 8.33 15.24
CA LEU A 190 -2.92 7.53 14.53
C LEU A 190 -2.58 7.30 13.06
N PRO A 191 -2.11 8.30 12.29
CA PRO A 191 -1.63 8.06 10.93
C PRO A 191 -0.53 7.02 10.81
N ILE A 192 0.45 7.00 11.73
CA ILE A 192 1.51 5.98 11.75
C ILE A 192 0.92 4.57 11.86
N MET A 193 -0.14 4.41 12.63
CA MET A 193 -0.77 3.12 12.94
C MET A 193 -2.01 2.81 12.09
N ALA A 194 -2.30 3.64 11.08
CA ALA A 194 -3.51 3.50 10.26
C ALA A 194 -3.45 2.37 9.21
N GLY A 195 -2.33 1.68 9.07
CA GLY A 195 -2.20 0.52 8.18
C GLY A 195 -1.98 0.85 6.70
N GLY A 196 -1.57 2.06 6.36
CA GLY A 196 -1.14 2.40 5.02
C GLY A 196 -1.85 3.57 4.34
N VAL A 197 -1.56 3.76 3.05
CA VAL A 197 -2.11 4.89 2.28
C VAL A 197 -3.56 4.62 1.88
N GLY A 198 -3.82 3.53 1.17
CA GLY A 198 -5.15 3.23 0.64
C GLY A 198 -6.16 2.77 1.70
N GLU A 199 -5.69 2.02 2.66
CA GLU A 199 -6.50 1.38 3.71
C GLU A 199 -6.57 2.22 4.98
N GLY A 200 -5.65 3.16 5.18
CA GLY A 200 -5.51 3.98 6.37
C GLY A 200 -5.58 5.48 6.11
N ALA A 201 -4.55 6.07 5.48
CA ALA A 201 -4.46 7.52 5.33
C ALA A 201 -5.65 8.15 4.59
N ILE A 202 -6.12 7.49 3.53
CA ILE A 202 -7.26 7.98 2.74
C ILE A 202 -8.57 7.90 3.55
N PRO A 203 -8.97 6.73 4.14
CA PRO A 203 -10.16 6.67 4.98
C PRO A 203 -10.09 7.62 6.19
N LEU A 204 -8.92 7.73 6.81
CA LEU A 204 -8.70 8.64 7.94
C LEU A 204 -8.89 10.10 7.53
N SER A 205 -8.31 10.51 6.39
CA SER A 205 -8.47 11.88 5.88
C SER A 205 -9.92 12.21 5.52
N ILE A 206 -10.67 11.26 4.97
CA ILE A 206 -12.10 11.43 4.69
C ILE A 206 -12.89 11.61 6.00
N GLY A 207 -12.58 10.77 7.00
CA GLY A 207 -13.21 10.87 8.32
C GLY A 207 -12.92 12.21 8.98
N TYR A 208 -11.67 12.68 8.96
CA TYR A 208 -11.29 13.98 9.50
C TYR A 208 -11.93 15.13 8.75
N ALA A 209 -11.98 15.08 7.41
CA ALA A 209 -12.68 16.08 6.61
C ALA A 209 -14.15 16.20 7.01
N THR A 210 -14.81 15.08 7.26
CA THR A 210 -16.22 15.03 7.64
C THR A 210 -16.44 15.54 9.08
N LEU A 211 -15.65 15.06 10.05
CA LEU A 211 -15.86 15.33 11.48
C LEU A 211 -15.31 16.70 11.91
N LEU A 212 -14.19 17.13 11.36
CA LEU A 212 -13.55 18.41 11.71
C LEU A 212 -13.95 19.55 10.77
N HIS A 213 -14.87 19.30 9.82
CA HIS A 213 -15.32 20.28 8.82
C HIS A 213 -14.18 20.96 8.06
N MET A 214 -13.11 20.19 7.74
CA MET A 214 -11.95 20.68 7.02
C MET A 214 -11.93 20.16 5.58
N ASP A 215 -11.12 20.79 4.72
CA ASP A 215 -10.92 20.29 3.36
C ASP A 215 -10.22 18.93 3.38
N GLN A 216 -10.67 17.98 2.55
CA GLN A 216 -10.09 16.62 2.48
C GLN A 216 -8.62 16.66 2.05
N GLY A 217 -8.22 17.61 1.19
CA GLY A 217 -6.83 17.77 0.77
C GLY A 217 -5.94 18.21 1.93
N VAL A 218 -6.42 19.12 2.77
CA VAL A 218 -5.72 19.55 3.98
C VAL A 218 -5.57 18.36 4.95
N ALA A 219 -6.64 17.62 5.19
CA ALA A 219 -6.58 16.41 6.04
C ALA A 219 -5.59 15.39 5.50
N LEU A 220 -5.62 15.09 4.19
CA LEU A 220 -4.70 14.16 3.55
C LEU A 220 -3.25 14.67 3.57
N GLY A 221 -3.04 15.97 3.31
CA GLY A 221 -1.74 16.62 3.37
C GLY A 221 -1.08 16.53 4.75
N ARG A 222 -1.86 16.50 5.82
CA ARG A 222 -1.37 16.28 7.19
C ARG A 222 -1.08 14.83 7.51
N VAL A 223 -1.91 13.90 7.03
CA VAL A 223 -1.85 12.47 7.37
C VAL A 223 -0.82 11.73 6.52
N LEU A 224 -0.80 11.95 5.21
CA LEU A 224 -0.02 11.15 4.27
C LEU A 224 1.51 11.21 4.50
N PRO A 225 2.14 12.37 4.71
CA PRO A 225 3.57 12.44 4.98
C PRO A 225 3.97 11.69 6.25
N ILE A 226 3.10 11.69 7.26
CA ILE A 226 3.35 11.02 8.53
C ILE A 226 3.35 9.50 8.34
N VAL A 227 2.40 8.95 7.58
CA VAL A 227 2.38 7.54 7.19
C VAL A 227 3.65 7.14 6.45
N MET A 228 4.11 8.00 5.53
CA MET A 228 5.33 7.76 4.75
C MET A 228 6.59 7.75 5.62
N LEU A 229 6.72 8.72 6.53
CA LEU A 229 7.84 8.80 7.47
C LEU A 229 7.82 7.65 8.49
N GLY A 230 6.63 7.25 8.95
CA GLY A 230 6.44 6.06 9.77
C GLY A 230 6.94 4.79 9.09
N SER A 231 6.53 4.59 7.84
CA SER A 231 6.98 3.46 7.03
C SER A 231 8.50 3.47 6.78
N LEU A 232 9.09 4.62 6.47
CA LEU A 232 10.53 4.77 6.30
C LEU A 232 11.27 4.38 7.59
N THR A 233 10.81 4.85 8.73
CA THR A 233 11.36 4.50 10.04
C THR A 233 11.28 2.99 10.30
N ALA A 234 10.13 2.38 10.00
CA ALA A 234 9.92 0.94 10.13
C ALA A 234 10.87 0.11 9.26
N ILE A 235 11.10 0.53 8.02
CA ILE A 235 12.03 -0.13 7.09
C ILE A 235 13.47 -0.11 7.64
N ILE A 236 13.90 1.05 8.15
CA ILE A 236 15.23 1.19 8.75
C ILE A 236 15.37 0.29 9.98
N ILE A 237 14.37 0.29 10.86
CA ILE A 237 14.38 -0.55 12.07
C ILE A 237 14.37 -2.04 11.71
N ALA A 238 13.56 -2.46 10.74
CA ALA A 238 13.53 -3.85 10.27
C ALA A 238 14.88 -4.30 9.71
N GLY A 239 15.58 -3.42 8.97
CA GLY A 239 16.95 -3.67 8.52
C GLY A 239 17.93 -3.83 9.67
N CYS A 240 17.84 -3.00 10.72
CA CYS A 240 18.62 -3.11 11.94
C CYS A 240 18.34 -4.41 12.68
N LEU A 241 17.06 -4.80 12.80
CA LEU A 241 16.64 -6.06 13.43
C LEU A 241 17.19 -7.29 12.68
N ASN A 242 17.22 -7.23 11.35
CA ASN A 242 17.85 -8.28 10.54
C ASN A 242 19.34 -8.44 10.84
N GLN A 243 20.08 -7.32 10.99
CA GLN A 243 21.48 -7.38 11.39
C GLN A 243 21.65 -7.92 12.82
N LEU A 244 20.73 -7.54 13.73
CA LEU A 244 20.70 -8.07 15.08
C LEU A 244 20.45 -9.59 15.09
N GLY A 245 19.55 -10.08 14.23
CA GLY A 245 19.27 -11.52 14.07
C GLY A 245 20.49 -12.30 13.57
N LYS A 246 21.25 -11.74 12.62
CA LYS A 246 22.50 -12.35 12.15
C LYS A 246 23.55 -12.46 13.26
N ARG A 247 23.58 -11.48 14.17
CA ARG A 247 24.52 -11.46 15.30
C ARG A 247 24.06 -12.38 16.46
N TYR A 248 22.74 -12.52 16.64
CA TYR A 248 22.12 -13.32 17.71
C TYR A 248 21.08 -14.29 17.15
N PRO A 249 21.49 -15.40 16.52
CA PRO A 249 20.60 -16.33 15.83
C PRO A 249 19.52 -16.96 16.75
N HIS A 250 19.79 -17.05 18.05
CA HIS A 250 18.83 -17.60 19.03
C HIS A 250 17.61 -16.70 19.29
N LEU A 251 17.62 -15.45 18.80
CA LEU A 251 16.50 -14.50 18.93
C LEU A 251 15.58 -14.46 17.69
N THR A 252 15.91 -15.21 16.64
CA THR A 252 15.17 -15.19 15.38
C THR A 252 14.82 -16.59 14.93
N GLY A 253 13.63 -16.74 14.31
CA GLY A 253 13.23 -17.95 13.58
C GLY A 253 13.41 -17.84 12.08
N GLU A 254 14.13 -16.79 11.61
CA GLU A 254 14.40 -16.52 10.18
C GLU A 254 13.14 -16.51 9.31
N GLY A 255 12.04 -15.97 9.85
CA GLY A 255 10.74 -15.90 9.20
C GLY A 255 9.72 -16.89 9.75
N GLU A 256 10.03 -17.54 10.89
CA GLU A 256 9.09 -18.30 11.69
C GLU A 256 8.79 -17.55 12.99
N LEU A 257 7.51 -17.40 13.34
CA LEU A 257 7.10 -16.70 14.57
C LEU A 257 7.23 -17.56 15.82
N MET A 258 7.10 -18.89 15.70
CA MET A 258 7.09 -19.82 16.81
C MET A 258 8.24 -20.80 16.70
N PRO A 259 8.89 -21.17 17.84
CA PRO A 259 9.80 -22.31 17.87
C PRO A 259 9.08 -23.59 17.42
N ASP A 260 9.77 -24.41 16.63
CA ASP A 260 9.23 -25.66 16.09
C ASP A 260 8.89 -26.63 17.25
N ARG A 261 7.60 -26.79 17.55
CA ARG A 261 7.09 -27.74 18.55
C ARG A 261 6.62 -29.05 17.92
N GLY A 262 7.09 -29.38 16.72
CA GLY A 262 6.74 -30.62 16.03
C GLY A 262 5.38 -30.61 15.31
N ASP A 263 4.51 -29.66 15.60
CA ASP A 263 3.32 -29.35 14.80
C ASP A 263 3.71 -28.30 13.78
N LYS A 264 4.22 -28.73 12.65
CA LYS A 264 4.39 -27.84 11.49
C LYS A 264 3.02 -27.23 11.18
N PRO A 265 2.73 -25.96 11.50
CA PRO A 265 1.71 -25.27 10.74
C PRO A 265 2.26 -25.30 9.33
N GLN A 266 1.57 -25.96 8.43
CA GLN A 266 1.87 -25.86 7.01
C GLN A 266 1.90 -24.36 6.71
N THR A 267 3.12 -23.81 6.65
CA THR A 267 3.39 -22.55 6.01
C THR A 267 3.18 -22.83 4.52
N GLN A 268 1.91 -23.10 4.19
CA GLN A 268 1.49 -23.00 2.81
C GLN A 268 1.75 -21.53 2.47
N THR A 269 2.87 -21.37 1.81
CA THR A 269 3.20 -20.18 1.05
C THR A 269 1.90 -19.56 0.56
N LEU A 270 1.61 -18.33 0.98
CA LEU A 270 0.45 -17.54 0.54
C LEU A 270 0.57 -17.06 -0.92
N THR A 271 1.32 -17.71 -1.66
CA THR A 271 1.02 -18.04 -3.02
C THR A 271 0.08 -19.24 -2.97
N THR A 272 -1.19 -19.08 -2.61
CA THR A 272 -2.19 -19.75 -3.41
C THR A 272 -1.79 -19.34 -4.81
N ALA A 273 -1.06 -20.24 -5.46
CA ALA A 273 -0.66 -20.06 -6.82
C ALA A 273 -1.94 -19.63 -7.50
N PHE A 274 -1.95 -18.40 -7.97
CA PHE A 274 -2.98 -17.91 -8.86
C PHE A 274 -3.13 -19.01 -9.89
N SER A 275 -4.19 -19.82 -9.77
CA SER A 275 -4.35 -21.02 -10.60
C SER A 275 -4.56 -20.66 -12.07
N GLY A 276 -4.48 -19.36 -12.40
CA GLY A 276 -4.57 -18.79 -13.74
C GLY A 276 -5.93 -18.99 -14.42
N LYS A 277 -6.93 -19.46 -13.69
CA LYS A 277 -8.22 -19.90 -14.24
C LYS A 277 -9.42 -19.07 -13.82
N ALA A 278 -9.24 -17.92 -13.17
CA ALA A 278 -10.38 -17.03 -12.96
C ALA A 278 -10.87 -16.53 -14.32
N ASP A 279 -12.05 -16.96 -14.72
CA ASP A 279 -12.70 -16.47 -15.94
C ASP A 279 -13.17 -15.03 -15.77
N VAL A 280 -13.43 -14.36 -16.88
CA VAL A 280 -13.83 -12.93 -16.89
C VAL A 280 -15.07 -12.68 -16.04
N THR A 281 -16.04 -13.59 -16.05
CA THR A 281 -17.26 -13.51 -15.25
C THR A 281 -16.97 -13.53 -13.76
N THR A 282 -16.08 -14.38 -13.32
CA THR A 282 -15.66 -14.47 -11.90
C THR A 282 -14.94 -13.20 -11.46
N ILE A 283 -14.08 -12.62 -12.30
CA ILE A 283 -13.39 -11.35 -12.02
C ILE A 283 -14.41 -10.20 -11.92
N ALA A 284 -15.35 -10.11 -12.88
CA ALA A 284 -16.40 -9.11 -12.87
C ALA A 284 -17.27 -9.22 -11.61
N SER A 285 -17.65 -10.45 -11.24
CA SER A 285 -18.40 -10.70 -9.99
C SER A 285 -17.63 -10.29 -8.74
N GLY A 286 -16.31 -10.49 -8.72
CA GLY A 286 -15.44 -10.02 -7.63
C GLY A 286 -15.39 -8.50 -7.52
N ALA A 287 -15.38 -7.79 -8.65
CA ALA A 287 -15.46 -6.33 -8.68
C ALA A 287 -16.81 -5.83 -8.17
N LEU A 288 -17.92 -6.45 -8.62
CA LEU A 288 -19.27 -6.13 -8.15
C LEU A 288 -19.44 -6.40 -6.65
N LEU A 289 -18.86 -7.49 -6.14
CA LEU A 289 -18.85 -7.75 -4.69
C LEU A 289 -18.22 -6.58 -3.92
N ALA A 290 -17.10 -6.05 -4.38
CA ALA A 290 -16.46 -4.91 -3.73
C ALA A 290 -17.37 -3.69 -3.69
N VAL A 291 -18.04 -3.38 -4.81
CA VAL A 291 -18.98 -2.25 -4.90
C VAL A 291 -20.21 -2.47 -4.00
N LEU A 292 -20.78 -3.68 -3.97
CA LEU A 292 -21.92 -4.02 -3.11
C LEU A 292 -21.56 -3.90 -1.63
N LEU A 293 -20.40 -4.35 -1.21
CA LEU A 293 -19.94 -4.20 0.17
C LEU A 293 -19.72 -2.74 0.54
N TYR A 294 -19.26 -1.90 -0.40
CA TYR A 294 -19.20 -0.45 -0.20
C TYR A 294 -20.60 0.17 -0.01
N MET A 295 -21.59 -0.26 -0.81
CA MET A 295 -22.98 0.19 -0.64
C MET A 295 -23.55 -0.21 0.73
N LEU A 296 -23.22 -1.41 1.23
CA LEU A 296 -23.56 -1.81 2.59
C LEU A 296 -22.84 -0.97 3.65
N GLY A 297 -21.57 -0.60 3.41
CA GLY A 297 -20.85 0.34 4.25
C GLY A 297 -21.49 1.73 4.29
N MET A 298 -22.01 2.22 3.14
CA MET A 298 -22.79 3.46 3.08
C MET A 298 -24.11 3.37 3.88
N LEU A 299 -24.78 2.22 3.83
CA LEU A 299 -25.95 1.99 4.67
C LEU A 299 -25.58 2.02 6.16
N GLY A 300 -24.49 1.37 6.53
CA GLY A 300 -23.94 1.42 7.89
C GLY A 300 -23.61 2.84 8.34
N HIS A 301 -23.06 3.67 7.45
CA HIS A 301 -22.82 5.09 7.73
C HIS A 301 -24.13 5.83 8.09
N LYS A 302 -25.19 5.60 7.35
CA LYS A 302 -26.50 6.22 7.64
C LYS A 302 -27.13 5.74 8.95
N LEU A 303 -26.87 4.50 9.37
CA LEU A 303 -27.49 3.90 10.56
C LEU A 303 -26.72 4.16 11.85
N ILE A 304 -25.39 4.11 11.80
CA ILE A 304 -24.51 4.13 12.99
C ILE A 304 -23.40 5.20 12.92
N GLY A 305 -23.38 6.03 11.86
CA GLY A 305 -22.39 7.10 11.72
C GLY A 305 -20.98 6.66 11.30
N LEU A 306 -20.69 5.37 11.18
CA LEU A 306 -19.38 4.85 10.78
C LEU A 306 -19.07 5.21 9.31
N PRO A 307 -17.86 5.73 8.99
CA PRO A 307 -17.49 5.98 7.60
C PRO A 307 -17.65 4.75 6.72
N ALA A 308 -18.19 4.93 5.51
CA ALA A 308 -18.55 3.82 4.62
C ALA A 308 -17.38 2.83 4.33
N PRO A 309 -16.13 3.28 4.10
CA PRO A 309 -15.00 2.36 3.91
C PRO A 309 -14.72 1.47 5.13
N VAL A 310 -14.95 1.99 6.33
CA VAL A 310 -14.77 1.26 7.59
C VAL A 310 -15.86 0.21 7.78
N GLY A 311 -17.11 0.61 7.59
CA GLY A 311 -18.26 -0.32 7.63
C GLY A 311 -18.09 -1.46 6.63
N MET A 312 -17.73 -1.14 5.39
CA MET A 312 -17.42 -2.10 4.34
C MET A 312 -16.32 -3.09 4.76
N LEU A 313 -15.26 -2.62 5.40
CA LEU A 313 -14.14 -3.45 5.83
C LEU A 313 -14.58 -4.49 6.87
N PHE A 314 -15.32 -4.09 7.92
CA PHE A 314 -15.84 -5.03 8.91
C PHE A 314 -16.78 -6.06 8.31
N ILE A 315 -17.66 -5.62 7.39
CA ILE A 315 -18.56 -6.54 6.68
C ILE A 315 -17.76 -7.53 5.83
N ALA A 316 -16.71 -7.09 5.12
CA ALA A 316 -15.84 -7.95 4.34
C ALA A 316 -15.13 -9.01 5.21
N VAL A 317 -14.58 -8.60 6.36
CA VAL A 317 -13.96 -9.52 7.35
C VAL A 317 -14.99 -10.53 7.85
N PHE A 318 -16.15 -10.07 8.27
CA PHE A 318 -17.23 -10.94 8.76
C PHE A 318 -17.64 -11.99 7.72
N ILE A 319 -17.95 -11.55 6.49
CA ILE A 319 -18.33 -12.44 5.39
C ILE A 319 -17.22 -13.47 5.11
N LYS A 320 -15.95 -13.05 5.14
CA LYS A 320 -14.80 -13.95 4.98
C LYS A 320 -14.72 -15.00 6.08
N LEU A 321 -14.98 -14.61 7.34
CA LEU A 321 -14.94 -15.51 8.50
C LEU A 321 -16.07 -16.52 8.49
N VAL A 322 -17.28 -16.15 8.07
CA VAL A 322 -18.45 -17.06 8.01
C VAL A 322 -18.53 -17.87 6.72
N HIS A 323 -17.52 -17.82 5.84
CA HIS A 323 -17.56 -18.43 4.49
C HIS A 323 -18.77 -17.98 3.62
N GLY A 324 -19.18 -16.74 3.76
CA GLY A 324 -20.31 -16.18 3.01
C GLY A 324 -20.04 -15.98 1.51
N VAL A 325 -18.82 -16.29 1.03
CA VAL A 325 -18.41 -16.12 -0.37
C VAL A 325 -17.73 -17.38 -0.88
N SER A 326 -18.06 -17.78 -2.11
CA SER A 326 -17.49 -18.99 -2.74
C SER A 326 -15.99 -18.83 -3.02
N PRO A 327 -15.20 -19.94 -3.04
CA PRO A 327 -13.78 -19.88 -3.39
C PRO A 327 -13.48 -19.24 -4.75
N ARG A 328 -14.33 -19.47 -5.75
CA ARG A 328 -14.19 -18.83 -7.07
C ARG A 328 -14.31 -17.32 -7.00
N LEU A 329 -15.29 -16.81 -6.23
CA LEU A 329 -15.48 -15.38 -6.08
C LEU A 329 -14.33 -14.73 -5.28
N LEU A 330 -13.70 -15.47 -4.34
CA LEU A 330 -12.47 -15.03 -3.67
C LEU A 330 -11.31 -14.88 -4.66
N GLU A 331 -11.12 -15.82 -5.58
CA GLU A 331 -10.10 -15.72 -6.64
C GLU A 331 -10.35 -14.52 -7.55
N GLY A 332 -11.60 -14.29 -7.98
CA GLY A 332 -11.98 -13.12 -8.76
C GLY A 332 -11.66 -11.81 -8.04
N SER A 333 -12.00 -11.71 -6.76
CA SER A 333 -11.71 -10.54 -5.93
C SER A 333 -10.21 -10.28 -5.79
N GLN A 334 -9.38 -11.35 -5.73
CA GLN A 334 -7.93 -11.24 -5.69
C GLN A 334 -7.35 -10.66 -6.99
N VAL A 335 -7.91 -11.05 -8.15
CA VAL A 335 -7.50 -10.47 -9.44
C VAL A 335 -7.85 -9.00 -9.49
N VAL A 336 -9.07 -8.64 -9.06
CA VAL A 336 -9.52 -7.24 -8.97
C VAL A 336 -8.56 -6.42 -8.10
N TYR A 337 -8.21 -6.91 -6.91
CA TYR A 337 -7.24 -6.26 -6.03
C TYR A 337 -5.91 -6.00 -6.75
N LYS A 338 -5.31 -7.04 -7.35
CA LYS A 338 -4.04 -6.91 -8.07
C LYS A 338 -4.13 -5.94 -9.25
N PHE A 339 -5.24 -5.98 -9.99
CA PHE A 339 -5.47 -5.07 -11.10
C PHE A 339 -5.51 -3.61 -10.61
N PHE A 340 -6.32 -3.29 -9.63
CA PHE A 340 -6.42 -1.92 -9.09
C PHE A 340 -5.11 -1.48 -8.44
N GLN A 341 -4.45 -2.34 -7.68
CA GLN A 341 -3.15 -2.05 -7.07
C GLN A 341 -2.08 -1.72 -8.13
N THR A 342 -2.05 -2.46 -9.24
CA THR A 342 -1.00 -2.30 -10.25
C THR A 342 -1.31 -1.17 -11.22
N SER A 343 -2.58 -1.05 -11.65
CA SER A 343 -2.97 -0.18 -12.77
C SER A 343 -3.49 1.18 -12.32
N VAL A 344 -4.07 1.28 -11.12
CA VAL A 344 -4.82 2.48 -10.68
C VAL A 344 -4.11 3.24 -9.56
N THR A 345 -3.22 2.60 -8.78
CA THR A 345 -2.61 3.25 -7.60
C THR A 345 -1.86 4.55 -7.96
N TYR A 346 -0.93 4.52 -8.89
CA TYR A 346 -0.17 5.73 -9.25
C TYR A 346 -1.01 6.78 -9.98
N PRO A 347 -1.88 6.41 -10.95
CA PRO A 347 -2.85 7.33 -11.52
C PRO A 347 -3.73 8.04 -10.49
N ILE A 348 -4.27 7.31 -9.51
CA ILE A 348 -5.13 7.92 -8.49
C ILE A 348 -4.32 8.81 -7.52
N LEU A 349 -3.09 8.42 -7.16
CA LEU A 349 -2.22 9.24 -6.33
C LEU A 349 -1.84 10.55 -7.02
N PHE A 350 -1.62 10.53 -8.34
CA PHE A 350 -1.42 11.74 -9.12
C PHE A 350 -2.67 12.63 -9.09
N ALA A 351 -3.86 12.08 -9.31
CA ALA A 351 -5.11 12.83 -9.25
C ALA A 351 -5.34 13.44 -7.86
N VAL A 352 -5.05 12.70 -6.80
CA VAL A 352 -5.09 13.16 -5.40
C VAL A 352 -4.10 14.31 -5.18
N GLY A 353 -2.86 14.16 -5.69
CA GLY A 353 -1.83 15.18 -5.60
C GLY A 353 -2.20 16.50 -6.27
N VAL A 354 -2.85 16.43 -7.44
CA VAL A 354 -3.33 17.61 -8.17
C VAL A 354 -4.57 18.24 -7.54
N ALA A 355 -5.56 17.40 -7.20
CA ALA A 355 -6.91 17.88 -6.91
C ALA A 355 -7.14 18.27 -5.45
N ILE A 356 -6.46 17.63 -4.50
CA ILE A 356 -6.78 17.74 -3.08
C ILE A 356 -5.58 17.78 -2.13
N THR A 357 -4.35 17.78 -2.63
CA THR A 357 -3.16 17.75 -1.77
C THR A 357 -2.40 19.07 -1.89
N PRO A 358 -2.57 20.00 -0.93
CA PRO A 358 -1.85 21.27 -0.96
C PRO A 358 -0.38 21.09 -0.55
N TRP A 359 0.54 21.58 -1.38
CA TRP A 359 1.99 21.49 -1.16
C TRP A 359 2.43 22.11 0.17
N GLU A 360 1.83 23.21 0.56
CA GLU A 360 2.13 23.90 1.79
C GLU A 360 1.95 23.02 3.02
N GLU A 361 0.83 22.29 3.11
CA GLU A 361 0.55 21.35 4.20
C GLU A 361 1.55 20.20 4.24
N LEU A 362 2.01 19.76 3.06
CA LEU A 362 3.05 18.72 2.96
C LEU A 362 4.38 19.20 3.55
N MET A 363 4.78 20.43 3.25
CA MET A 363 6.01 21.02 3.78
C MET A 363 5.96 21.23 5.29
N HIS A 364 4.81 21.61 5.82
CA HIS A 364 4.61 21.76 7.26
C HIS A 364 4.72 20.45 8.04
N ALA A 365 4.44 19.31 7.41
CA ALA A 365 4.55 18.01 8.06
C ALA A 365 6.01 17.57 8.31
N PHE A 366 6.99 18.06 7.52
CA PHE A 366 8.40 17.70 7.64
C PHE A 366 9.13 18.58 8.68
N THR A 367 8.76 18.45 9.95
CA THR A 367 9.42 19.15 11.05
C THR A 367 10.24 18.18 11.91
N LEU A 368 11.26 18.71 12.60
CA LEU A 368 12.07 17.91 13.52
C LEU A 368 11.22 17.31 14.64
N ASN A 369 10.25 18.05 15.15
CA ASN A 369 9.35 17.58 16.21
C ASN A 369 8.51 16.41 15.74
N ASN A 370 7.90 16.49 14.55
CA ASN A 370 7.14 15.38 13.97
C ASN A 370 8.04 14.15 13.78
N LEU A 371 9.25 14.33 13.27
CA LEU A 371 10.20 13.23 13.08
C LEU A 371 10.56 12.54 14.40
N LEU A 372 10.81 13.30 15.46
CA LEU A 372 11.12 12.75 16.79
C LEU A 372 9.92 11.95 17.35
N VAL A 373 8.71 12.46 17.21
CA VAL A 373 7.49 11.74 17.61
C VAL A 373 7.33 10.45 16.80
N ILE A 374 7.50 10.51 15.48
CA ILE A 374 7.36 9.34 14.60
C ILE A 374 8.39 8.26 14.97
N VAL A 375 9.67 8.62 15.05
CA VAL A 375 10.76 7.68 15.37
C VAL A 375 10.56 7.07 16.75
N SER A 376 10.20 7.85 17.75
CA SER A 376 9.96 7.34 19.11
C SER A 376 8.74 6.41 19.17
N THR A 377 7.64 6.76 18.49
CA THR A 377 6.43 5.94 18.40
C THR A 377 6.73 4.58 17.76
N VAL A 378 7.34 4.57 16.58
CA VAL A 378 7.65 3.33 15.85
C VAL A 378 8.67 2.49 16.63
N SER A 379 9.71 3.12 17.21
CA SER A 379 10.70 2.40 18.00
C SER A 379 10.09 1.74 19.25
N ALA A 380 9.20 2.45 19.94
CA ALA A 380 8.51 1.93 21.12
C ALA A 380 7.57 0.77 20.79
N LEU A 381 6.80 0.90 19.70
CA LEU A 381 5.93 -0.15 19.14
C LEU A 381 6.74 -1.42 18.85
N VAL A 382 7.82 -1.30 18.13
CA VAL A 382 8.69 -2.42 17.71
C VAL A 382 9.39 -3.06 18.91
N ALA A 383 9.94 -2.25 19.82
CA ALA A 383 10.57 -2.74 21.04
C ALA A 383 9.58 -3.52 21.90
N THR A 384 8.35 -3.03 22.04
CA THR A 384 7.28 -3.74 22.77
C THR A 384 6.95 -5.06 22.08
N GLY A 385 6.79 -5.10 20.77
CA GLY A 385 6.61 -6.33 20.01
C GLY A 385 7.72 -7.36 20.26
N PHE A 386 8.98 -6.89 20.31
CA PHE A 386 10.14 -7.72 20.63
C PHE A 386 10.03 -8.34 22.06
N PHE A 387 9.81 -7.50 23.08
CA PHE A 387 9.79 -7.97 24.48
C PHE A 387 8.57 -8.82 24.78
N VAL A 388 7.40 -8.44 24.29
CA VAL A 388 6.15 -9.22 24.47
C VAL A 388 6.26 -10.55 23.72
N GLY A 389 6.72 -10.54 22.48
CA GLY A 389 6.97 -11.75 21.69
C GLY A 389 7.89 -12.74 22.43
N LYS A 390 9.00 -12.24 22.98
CA LYS A 390 9.91 -13.04 23.80
C LYS A 390 9.22 -13.67 25.03
N LYS A 391 8.39 -12.90 25.76
CA LYS A 391 7.69 -13.37 26.95
C LYS A 391 6.66 -14.47 26.66
N ILE A 392 6.01 -14.43 25.51
CA ILE A 392 5.01 -15.45 25.11
C ILE A 392 5.61 -16.62 24.33
N GLY A 393 6.95 -16.70 24.26
CA GLY A 393 7.67 -17.82 23.66
C GLY A 393 7.69 -17.80 22.13
N MET A 394 7.58 -16.63 21.51
CA MET A 394 7.76 -16.41 20.08
C MET A 394 9.20 -15.96 19.78
N HIS A 395 9.61 -16.05 18.52
CA HIS A 395 10.89 -15.49 18.08
C HIS A 395 10.84 -13.95 18.11
N PRO A 396 11.57 -13.28 19.03
CA PRO A 396 11.33 -11.86 19.29
C PRO A 396 11.68 -10.94 18.15
N ILE A 397 12.72 -11.25 17.36
CA ILE A 397 13.09 -10.45 16.18
C ILE A 397 12.02 -10.54 15.10
N ASP A 398 11.47 -11.74 14.87
CA ASP A 398 10.46 -11.95 13.83
C ASP A 398 9.14 -11.26 14.22
N VAL A 399 8.74 -11.32 15.49
CA VAL A 399 7.60 -10.55 16.02
C VAL A 399 7.83 -9.05 15.88
N ALA A 400 9.03 -8.56 16.22
CA ALA A 400 9.38 -7.15 16.10
C ALA A 400 9.33 -6.66 14.64
N ILE A 401 9.79 -7.46 13.67
CA ILE A 401 9.72 -7.14 12.25
C ILE A 401 8.25 -7.10 11.77
N VAL A 402 7.39 -8.02 12.21
CA VAL A 402 5.95 -7.94 11.91
C VAL A 402 5.33 -6.69 12.55
N SER A 403 5.75 -6.33 13.78
CA SER A 403 5.30 -5.09 14.42
C SER A 403 5.72 -3.84 13.65
N CYS A 404 6.89 -3.83 12.97
CA CYS A 404 7.24 -2.73 12.05
C CYS A 404 6.18 -2.52 10.97
N CYS A 405 5.51 -3.58 10.51
CA CYS A 405 4.50 -3.49 9.46
C CYS A 405 3.25 -2.73 9.91
N GLN A 406 2.96 -2.63 11.22
CA GLN A 406 1.85 -1.81 11.73
C GLN A 406 1.98 -0.33 11.36
N SER A 407 3.22 0.16 11.27
CA SER A 407 3.53 1.52 10.79
C SER A 407 3.87 1.57 9.29
N GLY A 408 3.58 0.50 8.55
CA GLY A 408 3.83 0.39 7.12
C GLY A 408 2.78 1.09 6.26
N GLN A 409 3.10 1.17 4.96
CA GLN A 409 2.22 1.76 3.94
C GLN A 409 1.16 0.78 3.38
N GLY A 410 0.86 -0.31 4.07
CA GLY A 410 0.08 -1.41 3.52
C GLY A 410 0.91 -2.27 2.56
N GLY A 411 0.28 -3.01 1.66
CA GLY A 411 0.90 -4.06 0.86
C GLY A 411 2.29 -3.78 0.27
N THR A 412 2.55 -2.58 -0.26
CA THR A 412 3.87 -2.20 -0.79
C THR A 412 4.87 -1.89 0.32
N GLY A 413 4.42 -1.26 1.40
CA GLY A 413 5.24 -0.98 2.58
C GLY A 413 5.63 -2.25 3.32
N ASP A 414 4.70 -3.20 3.47
CA ASP A 414 4.97 -4.50 4.07
C ASP A 414 6.04 -5.27 3.30
N VAL A 415 5.98 -5.25 1.96
CA VAL A 415 7.02 -5.82 1.11
C VAL A 415 8.38 -5.16 1.37
N ALA A 416 8.42 -3.83 1.48
CA ALA A 416 9.66 -3.10 1.72
C ALA A 416 10.24 -3.43 3.12
N ILE A 417 9.41 -3.42 4.17
CA ILE A 417 9.79 -3.75 5.54
C ILE A 417 10.31 -5.19 5.64
N LEU A 418 9.54 -6.15 5.12
CA LEU A 418 9.91 -7.57 5.18
C LEU A 418 11.12 -7.89 4.30
N THR A 419 11.32 -7.17 3.19
CA THR A 419 12.53 -7.29 2.36
C THR A 419 13.75 -6.76 3.14
N ALA A 420 13.64 -5.60 3.78
CA ALA A 420 14.71 -5.05 4.63
C ALA A 420 15.01 -5.98 5.81
N GLY A 421 13.98 -6.53 6.41
CA GLY A 421 14.07 -7.54 7.47
C GLY A 421 14.53 -8.92 6.99
N ASN A 422 14.59 -9.19 5.69
CA ASN A 422 14.81 -10.50 5.08
C ASN A 422 13.85 -11.58 5.63
N ARG A 423 12.55 -11.25 5.74
CA ARG A 423 11.51 -12.07 6.38
C ARG A 423 10.21 -12.10 5.57
N MET A 424 10.33 -12.27 4.23
CA MET A 424 9.16 -12.30 3.33
C MET A 424 8.14 -13.39 3.66
N THR A 425 8.56 -14.46 4.33
CA THR A 425 7.68 -15.53 4.82
C THR A 425 6.65 -15.03 5.85
N LEU A 426 6.92 -13.89 6.50
CA LEU A 426 6.01 -13.24 7.44
C LEU A 426 4.96 -12.36 6.78
N MET A 427 4.95 -12.26 5.45
CA MET A 427 4.00 -11.43 4.69
C MET A 427 2.52 -11.64 5.11
N PRO A 428 2.04 -12.86 5.40
CA PRO A 428 0.69 -13.07 5.89
C PRO A 428 0.37 -12.30 7.18
N PHE A 429 1.30 -12.35 8.11
CA PHE A 429 1.13 -11.69 9.41
C PHE A 429 1.26 -10.18 9.30
N ALA A 430 2.16 -9.70 8.45
CA ALA A 430 2.26 -8.29 8.10
C ALA A 430 0.93 -7.76 7.52
N GLN A 431 0.31 -8.51 6.62
CA GLN A 431 -0.98 -8.15 6.04
C GLN A 431 -2.11 -8.09 7.09
N ILE A 432 -2.08 -8.95 8.11
CA ILE A 432 -3.02 -8.87 9.24
C ILE A 432 -2.74 -7.61 10.05
N ALA A 433 -1.47 -7.36 10.37
CA ALA A 433 -1.04 -6.20 11.14
C ALA A 433 -1.53 -4.89 10.53
N THR A 434 -1.25 -4.70 9.25
CA THR A 434 -1.58 -3.45 8.56
C THR A 434 -3.07 -3.32 8.27
N ARG A 435 -3.74 -4.37 7.82
CA ARG A 435 -5.13 -4.27 7.35
C ARG A 435 -6.16 -4.36 8.46
N ILE A 436 -5.98 -5.30 9.40
CA ILE A 436 -6.92 -5.44 10.52
C ILE A 436 -6.56 -4.43 11.61
N GLY A 437 -5.29 -4.35 12.02
CA GLY A 437 -4.82 -3.37 12.99
C GLY A 437 -5.11 -1.94 12.55
N GLY A 438 -4.73 -1.58 11.32
CA GLY A 438 -5.01 -0.27 10.75
C GLY A 438 -6.49 0.08 10.69
N ALA A 439 -7.34 -0.87 10.29
CA ALA A 439 -8.79 -0.66 10.26
C ALA A 439 -9.39 -0.43 11.65
N ILE A 440 -8.94 -1.18 12.65
CA ILE A 440 -9.37 -0.98 14.04
C ILE A 440 -8.96 0.41 14.51
N ASN A 441 -7.70 0.82 14.25
CA ASN A 441 -7.20 2.14 14.64
C ASN A 441 -7.97 3.28 13.95
N VAL A 442 -8.19 3.19 12.65
CA VAL A 442 -8.99 4.20 11.92
C VAL A 442 -10.41 4.28 12.49
N SER A 443 -11.05 3.13 12.72
CA SER A 443 -12.42 3.10 13.26
C SER A 443 -12.50 3.68 14.66
N LEU A 444 -11.62 3.25 15.56
CA LEU A 444 -11.57 3.75 16.95
C LEU A 444 -11.26 5.25 16.99
N SER A 445 -10.32 5.71 16.16
CA SER A 445 -9.98 7.12 16.12
C SER A 445 -11.14 7.99 15.67
N LEU A 446 -11.88 7.58 14.64
CA LEU A 446 -13.03 8.31 14.15
C LEU A 446 -14.22 8.26 15.12
N LEU A 447 -14.40 7.13 15.82
CA LEU A 447 -15.41 7.02 16.89
C LEU A 447 -15.07 7.93 18.08
N VAL A 448 -13.80 7.95 18.52
CA VAL A 448 -13.36 8.83 19.62
C VAL A 448 -13.50 10.30 19.21
N LEU A 449 -13.07 10.65 18.00
CA LEU A 449 -13.18 12.01 17.50
C LEU A 449 -14.65 12.46 17.43
N GLY A 450 -15.52 11.65 16.84
CA GLY A 450 -16.92 12.02 16.59
C GLY A 450 -17.81 12.02 17.84
N ASN A 451 -17.50 11.20 18.85
CA ASN A 451 -18.37 11.11 20.04
C ASN A 451 -17.86 11.87 21.27
N PHE A 452 -16.57 12.16 21.34
CA PHE A 452 -15.98 12.74 22.57
C PHE A 452 -15.33 14.11 22.36
N LEU A 453 -15.02 14.50 21.13
CA LEU A 453 -14.23 15.72 20.86
C LEU A 453 -14.89 16.68 19.85
N VAL A 454 -15.91 16.25 19.13
CA VAL A 454 -16.75 17.03 18.22
C VAL A 454 -18.21 16.86 18.63
#